data_ed13c258a69f76675d795f52fd85fc4e
#
_entry.id   ed13c258a69f76675d795f52fd85fc4e
#
_cell.length_a   1.000
_cell.length_b   1.000
_cell.length_c   1.000
_cell.angle_alpha   90.00
_cell.angle_beta   90.00
_cell.angle_gamma   90.00
#
_symmetry.space_group_name_H-M   'P 1'
#
loop_
_entity.id
_entity.type
_entity.pdbx_description
1 polymer ?
#
loop_
_entity_poly.entity_id
_entity_poly.type
_entity_poly.pdbx_seq_one_letter_code
_entity_poly.pdbx_strand_id
1 'polypeptide(L)'
;MTSGRVDRPAVERDWRARGFSCGLWTDPPDQVWADFRHGTDELVMVVDGEIELEVEDQRRRPAPGEEVLIPAGARHTVRNVGGSTAHWLYGYRR
;
A
#
# COMPACT_ATOMS: atom_id res chain seq x y z
N MET A 1 -13.53 -18.44 -9.06
CA MET A 1 -13.48 -17.16 -8.38
C MET A 1 -12.08 -16.61 -8.38
N THR A 2 -11.91 -15.40 -8.73
CA THR A 2 -10.58 -14.81 -8.84
C THR A 2 -10.34 -13.82 -7.71
N SER A 3 -10.45 -14.32 -6.51
CA SER A 3 -10.14 -13.46 -5.38
C SER A 3 -8.75 -12.89 -5.51
N GLY A 4 -8.53 -11.73 -4.99
CA GLY A 4 -7.24 -11.08 -5.07
C GLY A 4 -7.05 -10.21 -6.30
N ARG A 5 -7.93 -10.30 -7.29
CA ARG A 5 -7.83 -9.39 -8.42
C ARG A 5 -8.36 -8.02 -8.01
N VAL A 6 -7.53 -7.02 -8.19
CA VAL A 6 -7.85 -5.66 -7.82
C VAL A 6 -8.32 -4.89 -9.05
N ASP A 7 -9.49 -4.27 -8.93
CA ASP A 7 -9.99 -3.38 -9.97
C ASP A 7 -9.40 -1.99 -9.74
N ARG A 8 -8.25 -1.73 -10.35
CA ARG A 8 -7.50 -0.50 -10.12
C ARG A 8 -8.30 0.76 -10.48
N PRO A 9 -9.01 0.83 -11.61
CA PRO A 9 -9.81 2.03 -11.88
C PRO A 9 -10.89 2.27 -10.84
N ALA A 10 -11.52 1.22 -10.31
CA ALA A 10 -12.54 1.38 -9.29
C ALA A 10 -11.94 1.89 -7.98
N VAL A 11 -10.77 1.37 -7.60
CA VAL A 11 -10.07 1.84 -6.40
C VAL A 11 -9.68 3.30 -6.56
N GLU A 12 -9.17 3.68 -7.72
CA GLU A 12 -8.78 5.06 -7.96
C GLU A 12 -9.97 6.00 -7.85
N ARG A 13 -11.12 5.62 -8.42
CA ARG A 13 -12.32 6.44 -8.32
C ARG A 13 -12.77 6.61 -6.86
N ASP A 14 -12.73 5.51 -6.10
CA ASP A 14 -13.12 5.53 -4.71
C ASP A 14 -12.19 6.41 -3.87
N TRP A 15 -10.88 6.24 -4.03
CA TRP A 15 -9.91 7.01 -3.27
C TRP A 15 -10.01 8.50 -3.58
N ARG A 16 -10.15 8.83 -4.87
CA ARG A 16 -10.28 10.24 -5.26
C ARG A 16 -11.56 10.85 -4.71
N ALA A 17 -12.65 10.10 -4.71
CA ALA A 17 -13.91 10.57 -4.12
C ALA A 17 -13.80 10.81 -2.62
N ARG A 18 -12.89 10.11 -1.96
CA ARG A 18 -12.64 10.26 -0.53
C ARG A 18 -11.54 11.28 -0.22
N GLY A 19 -11.04 11.96 -1.23
CA GLY A 19 -10.03 13.01 -1.05
C GLY A 19 -8.60 12.52 -1.05
N PHE A 20 -8.32 11.35 -1.63
CA PHE A 20 -6.97 10.81 -1.72
C PHE A 20 -6.49 10.78 -3.17
N SER A 21 -5.18 10.89 -3.36
CA SER A 21 -4.57 10.55 -4.64
C SER A 21 -4.55 9.04 -4.80
N CYS A 22 -4.13 8.56 -5.97
CA CYS A 22 -3.94 7.12 -6.19
C CYS A 22 -2.87 6.94 -7.25
N GLY A 23 -1.78 6.29 -6.87
CA GLY A 23 -0.68 5.96 -7.77
C GLY A 23 -0.33 4.50 -7.67
N LEU A 24 0.40 4.00 -8.67
CA LEU A 24 0.89 2.64 -8.68
C LEU A 24 2.38 2.64 -8.39
N TRP A 25 2.80 1.75 -7.50
CA TRP A 25 4.20 1.55 -7.19
C TRP A 25 4.60 0.12 -7.53
N THR A 26 5.80 -0.02 -8.10
CA THR A 26 6.36 -1.32 -8.48
C THR A 26 7.66 -1.52 -7.73
N ASP A 27 7.74 -2.59 -6.93
CA ASP A 27 8.91 -2.91 -6.14
C ASP A 27 9.56 -4.19 -6.64
N PRO A 28 10.86 -4.16 -6.92
CA PRO A 28 11.58 -5.40 -7.20
C PRO A 28 11.68 -6.26 -5.93
N PRO A 29 12.06 -7.54 -6.08
CA PRO A 29 12.27 -8.40 -4.92
C PRO A 29 13.26 -7.77 -3.93
N ASP A 30 13.02 -7.99 -2.65
CA ASP A 30 13.88 -7.56 -1.55
C ASP A 30 13.97 -6.05 -1.34
N GLN A 31 13.14 -5.28 -2.05
CA GLN A 31 13.12 -3.83 -1.85
C GLN A 31 12.56 -3.49 -0.48
N VAL A 32 13.21 -2.56 0.19
CA VAL A 32 12.77 -2.06 1.51
C VAL A 32 12.71 -0.54 1.46
N TRP A 33 11.57 0.00 1.86
CA TRP A 33 11.37 1.43 2.07
C TRP A 33 11.18 1.64 3.56
N ALA A 34 12.24 2.08 4.26
CA ALA A 34 12.28 2.06 5.72
C ALA A 34 12.08 3.46 6.32
N ASP A 35 11.38 3.47 7.45
CA ASP A 35 11.32 4.61 8.37
C ASP A 35 10.75 5.87 7.74
N PHE A 36 9.73 5.71 6.90
CA PHE A 36 9.03 6.85 6.32
C PHE A 36 8.02 7.45 7.29
N ARG A 37 7.86 8.75 7.17
CA ARG A 37 6.79 9.50 7.84
C ARG A 37 6.25 10.50 6.84
N HIS A 38 4.93 10.64 6.79
CA HIS A 38 4.29 11.62 5.94
C HIS A 38 3.42 12.55 6.77
N GLY A 39 3.32 13.79 6.36
CA GLY A 39 2.51 14.78 7.06
C GLY A 39 1.01 14.65 6.82
N THR A 40 0.57 13.62 6.11
CA THR A 40 -0.82 13.39 5.77
C THR A 40 -1.12 11.91 5.84
N ASP A 41 -2.41 11.54 5.95
CA ASP A 41 -2.83 10.14 5.92
C ASP A 41 -2.51 9.52 4.56
N GLU A 42 -2.14 8.24 4.59
CA GLU A 42 -1.84 7.48 3.38
C GLU A 42 -2.70 6.22 3.33
N LEU A 43 -3.20 5.88 2.14
CA LEU A 43 -3.82 4.58 1.89
C LEU A 43 -2.87 3.71 1.09
N VAL A 44 -2.83 2.42 1.41
CA VAL A 44 -2.01 1.42 0.72
C VAL A 44 -2.87 0.21 0.41
N MET A 45 -2.72 -0.34 -0.79
CA MET A 45 -3.41 -1.57 -1.19
C MET A 45 -2.50 -2.39 -2.09
N VAL A 46 -2.23 -3.64 -1.71
CA VAL A 46 -1.43 -4.54 -2.55
C VAL A 46 -2.27 -4.99 -3.73
N VAL A 47 -1.70 -4.94 -4.93
CA VAL A 47 -2.33 -5.45 -6.16
C VAL A 47 -1.88 -6.88 -6.40
N ASP A 48 -0.56 -7.12 -6.38
CA ASP A 48 0.00 -8.46 -6.49
C ASP A 48 1.35 -8.50 -5.78
N GLY A 49 1.86 -9.70 -5.56
CA GLY A 49 3.07 -9.92 -4.79
C GLY A 49 2.78 -9.96 -3.30
N GLU A 50 3.85 -10.00 -2.49
CA GLU A 50 3.73 -10.07 -1.04
C GLU A 50 4.50 -8.93 -0.41
N ILE A 51 3.78 -8.09 0.31
CA ILE A 51 4.34 -6.92 0.99
C ILE A 51 4.13 -7.10 2.50
N GLU A 52 5.17 -6.86 3.28
CA GLU A 52 5.04 -6.69 4.71
C GLU A 52 5.04 -5.20 5.02
N LEU A 53 4.01 -4.76 5.70
CA LEU A 53 3.85 -3.37 6.09
C LEU A 53 4.00 -3.26 7.60
N GLU A 54 4.96 -2.45 8.03
CA GLU A 54 5.16 -2.17 9.44
C GLU A 54 4.76 -0.72 9.70
N VAL A 55 3.77 -0.53 10.57
CA VAL A 55 3.30 0.81 10.96
C VAL A 55 3.52 0.93 12.45
N GLU A 56 4.37 1.87 12.85
CA GLU A 56 4.88 1.95 14.22
C GLU A 56 5.47 0.60 14.60
N ASP A 57 4.95 -0.08 15.61
CA ASP A 57 5.50 -1.35 16.07
C ASP A 57 4.68 -2.55 15.58
N GLN A 58 3.73 -2.35 14.68
CA GLN A 58 2.85 -3.42 14.22
C GLN A 58 3.18 -3.82 12.79
N ARG A 59 3.38 -5.11 12.59
CA ARG A 59 3.66 -5.69 11.27
C ARG A 59 2.43 -6.44 10.79
N ARG A 60 2.16 -6.33 9.50
CA ARG A 60 1.07 -7.06 8.88
C ARG A 60 1.42 -7.32 7.42
N ARG A 61 0.78 -8.32 6.83
CA ARG A 61 0.91 -8.65 5.42
C ARG A 61 -0.47 -8.55 4.79
N PRO A 62 -0.83 -7.39 4.25
CA PRO A 62 -2.17 -7.21 3.69
C PRO A 62 -2.37 -8.13 2.49
N ALA A 63 -3.55 -8.72 2.40
CA ALA A 63 -3.94 -9.48 1.22
C ALA A 63 -4.18 -8.52 0.06
N PRO A 64 -3.99 -8.97 -1.21
CA PRO A 64 -4.35 -8.13 -2.35
C PRO A 64 -5.80 -7.65 -2.23
N GLY A 65 -6.01 -6.35 -2.45
CA GLY A 65 -7.32 -5.73 -2.32
C GLY A 65 -7.68 -5.25 -0.94
N GLU A 66 -6.89 -5.58 0.08
CA GLU A 66 -7.12 -5.10 1.43
C GLU A 66 -6.55 -3.68 1.57
N GLU A 67 -7.40 -2.74 1.98
CA GLU A 67 -6.99 -1.35 2.15
C GLU A 67 -6.43 -1.14 3.55
N VAL A 68 -5.29 -0.46 3.64
CA VAL A 68 -4.66 -0.14 4.92
C VAL A 68 -4.49 1.37 5.01
N LEU A 69 -4.89 1.94 6.14
CA LEU A 69 -4.68 3.35 6.41
C LEU A 69 -3.44 3.53 7.28
N ILE A 70 -2.52 4.37 6.83
CA ILE A 70 -1.36 4.79 7.61
C ILE A 70 -1.64 6.22 8.05
N PRO A 71 -1.82 6.45 9.36
CA PRO A 71 -2.13 7.80 9.84
C PRO A 71 -0.99 8.79 9.61
N ALA A 72 -1.34 10.05 9.47
CA ALA A 72 -0.34 11.12 9.38
C ALA A 72 0.63 11.04 10.55
N GLY A 73 1.91 11.18 10.26
CA GLY A 73 2.98 11.16 11.26
C GLY A 73 3.42 9.78 11.72
N ALA A 74 2.70 8.71 11.34
CA ALA A 74 3.10 7.36 11.74
C ALA A 74 4.34 6.91 10.97
N ARG A 75 5.31 6.39 11.69
CA ARG A 75 6.50 5.81 11.06
C ARG A 75 6.12 4.47 10.44
N HIS A 76 6.53 4.27 9.20
CA HIS A 76 6.20 3.02 8.52
C HIS A 76 7.33 2.54 7.61
N THR A 77 7.34 1.23 7.40
CA THR A 77 8.31 0.54 6.54
C THR A 77 7.55 -0.43 5.65
N VAL A 78 7.92 -0.46 4.38
CA VAL A 78 7.33 -1.37 3.39
C VAL A 78 8.44 -2.30 2.90
N ARG A 79 8.21 -3.63 3.00
CA ARG A 79 9.18 -4.63 2.56
C ARG A 79 8.55 -5.56 1.55
N ASN A 80 9.22 -5.78 0.43
CA ASN A 80 8.82 -6.84 -0.49
C ASN A 80 9.42 -8.16 0.01
N VAL A 81 8.57 -9.05 0.48
CA VAL A 81 9.01 -10.30 1.12
C VAL A 81 8.66 -11.53 0.27
N GLY A 82 8.13 -11.33 -0.95
CA GLY A 82 7.60 -12.43 -1.74
C GLY A 82 8.59 -13.08 -2.70
N GLY A 83 9.79 -12.52 -2.87
CA GLY A 83 10.76 -13.07 -3.81
C GLY A 83 10.48 -12.77 -5.28
N SER A 84 9.44 -12.01 -5.57
CA SER A 84 9.10 -11.56 -6.91
C SER A 84 8.70 -10.08 -6.87
N THR A 85 8.58 -9.47 -8.04
CA THR A 85 8.14 -8.09 -8.14
C THR A 85 6.74 -7.94 -7.55
N ALA A 86 6.53 -6.89 -6.77
CA ALA A 86 5.24 -6.59 -6.18
C ALA A 86 4.71 -5.27 -6.74
N HIS A 87 3.39 -5.19 -6.86
CA HIS A 87 2.71 -3.95 -7.27
C HIS A 87 1.73 -3.56 -6.17
N TRP A 88 1.70 -2.27 -5.84
CA TRP A 88 0.76 -1.78 -4.84
C TRP A 88 0.34 -0.35 -5.15
N LEU A 89 -0.87 -0.02 -4.72
CA LEU A 89 -1.42 1.32 -4.86
C LEU A 89 -1.11 2.11 -3.60
N TYR A 90 -0.85 3.39 -3.77
CA TYR A 90 -0.64 4.30 -2.65
C TYR A 90 -1.37 5.61 -2.94
N GLY A 91 -1.87 6.24 -1.90
CA GLY A 91 -2.55 7.52 -2.05
C GLY A 91 -2.39 8.36 -0.81
N TYR A 92 -2.27 9.65 -1.00
CA TYR A 92 -2.15 10.61 0.10
C TYR A 92 -3.40 11.47 0.15
N ARG A 93 -3.82 11.80 1.37
CA ARG A 93 -4.93 12.72 1.55
C ARG A 93 -4.55 14.09 1.01
N ARG A 94 -5.41 14.67 0.25
CA ARG A 94 -5.22 15.98 -0.33
C ARG A 94 -5.87 17.08 0.49
#